data_2d708279d50c1d27e7fe5841c2311b8c
#
_entry.id   2d708279d50c1d27e7fe5841c2311b8c
#
_cell.length_a   1.000
_cell.length_b   1.000
_cell.length_c   1.000
_cell.angle_alpha   90.00
_cell.angle_beta   90.00
_cell.angle_gamma   90.00
#
_symmetry.space_group_name_H-M   'P 1'
#
loop_
_entity.id
_entity.type
_entity.pdbx_description
1 polymer ?
#
loop_
_entity_poly.entity_id
_entity_poly.type
_entity_poly.pdbx_seq_one_letter_code
_entity_poly.pdbx_strand_id
1 'polypeptide(L)'
;MKRLAAAFAVIVIPASISGCGLGPRNFRKITHPAPLVRARAMSLGYGQPDSVVLPALLERLNDSDVVVRLAAHEELKRRTGRNFGYVPWGSPEERSSAINRWQAWLAGKPTGMAPAQPGKSLPKPSPQGY
;
A
#
# COMPACT_ATOMS: atom_id res chain seq x y z
N MET A 1 40.35 16.77 -61.83
CA MET A 1 40.14 17.22 -60.41
C MET A 1 39.07 16.35 -59.76
N LYS A 2 39.48 15.31 -59.02
CA LYS A 2 38.55 14.38 -58.36
C LYS A 2 38.35 14.84 -56.91
N ARG A 3 37.16 15.30 -56.58
CA ARG A 3 36.80 15.64 -55.18
C ARG A 3 36.38 14.37 -54.45
N LEU A 4 37.20 13.91 -53.54
CA LEU A 4 36.82 12.86 -52.58
C LEU A 4 35.86 13.47 -51.54
N ALA A 5 34.60 13.01 -51.55
CA ALA A 5 33.65 13.27 -50.49
C ALA A 5 33.88 12.23 -49.39
N ALA A 6 34.43 12.66 -48.26
CA ALA A 6 34.52 11.81 -47.05
C ALA A 6 33.15 11.74 -46.37
N ALA A 7 32.52 10.58 -46.44
CA ALA A 7 31.28 10.32 -45.69
C ALA A 7 31.63 10.02 -44.22
N PHE A 8 31.32 10.94 -43.31
CA PHE A 8 31.37 10.70 -41.86
C PHE A 8 30.14 9.85 -41.49
N ALA A 9 30.37 8.59 -41.24
CA ALA A 9 29.38 7.72 -40.64
C ALA A 9 29.25 8.06 -39.15
N VAL A 10 28.18 8.74 -38.75
CA VAL A 10 27.81 8.96 -37.36
C VAL A 10 27.24 7.66 -36.83
N ILE A 11 28.05 6.93 -36.02
CA ILE A 11 27.60 5.75 -35.27
C ILE A 11 26.77 6.25 -34.13
N VAL A 12 25.44 6.22 -34.25
CA VAL A 12 24.52 6.42 -33.12
C VAL A 12 24.50 5.12 -32.33
N ILE A 13 25.20 5.10 -31.19
CA ILE A 13 25.14 4.01 -30.24
C ILE A 13 23.82 4.19 -29.45
N PRO A 14 22.84 3.29 -29.56
CA PRO A 14 21.68 3.33 -28.66
C PRO A 14 22.17 2.98 -27.26
N ALA A 15 22.23 3.97 -26.38
CA ALA A 15 22.39 3.73 -24.94
C ALA A 15 21.17 2.96 -24.45
N SER A 16 21.26 1.65 -24.44
CA SER A 16 20.29 0.79 -23.77
C SER A 16 20.40 1.01 -22.26
N ILE A 17 19.66 1.99 -21.76
CA ILE A 17 19.44 2.16 -20.33
C ILE A 17 18.57 0.98 -19.90
N SER A 18 19.22 -0.15 -19.59
CA SER A 18 18.61 -1.25 -18.86
C SER A 18 18.34 -0.76 -17.46
N GLY A 19 17.32 0.10 -17.31
CA GLY A 19 16.77 0.46 -16.02
C GLY A 19 16.31 -0.83 -15.36
N CYS A 20 16.79 -1.12 -14.16
CA CYS A 20 16.34 -2.22 -13.32
C CYS A 20 14.81 -2.29 -13.38
N GLY A 21 14.31 -3.33 -14.00
CA GLY A 21 12.90 -3.48 -14.35
C GLY A 21 11.96 -3.59 -13.16
N LEU A 22 11.66 -2.47 -12.55
CA LEU A 22 10.43 -2.32 -11.82
C LEU A 22 9.34 -2.18 -12.89
N GLY A 23 8.80 -3.31 -13.33
CA GLY A 23 7.68 -3.32 -14.26
C GLY A 23 6.55 -2.39 -13.81
N PRO A 24 5.54 -2.13 -14.65
CA PRO A 24 4.54 -1.10 -14.41
C PRO A 24 3.97 -1.21 -12.99
N ARG A 25 3.99 -0.10 -12.25
CA ARG A 25 3.43 0.01 -10.91
C ARG A 25 1.92 0.00 -11.05
N ASN A 26 1.26 -1.07 -10.64
CA ASN A 26 -0.19 -1.15 -10.66
C ASN A 26 -0.73 -1.83 -9.39
N PHE A 27 -1.96 -1.53 -9.07
CA PHE A 27 -2.64 -2.06 -7.88
C PHE A 27 -2.78 -3.59 -7.89
N ARG A 28 -2.86 -4.23 -9.04
CA ARG A 28 -2.97 -5.70 -9.15
C ARG A 28 -1.78 -6.43 -8.50
N LYS A 29 -0.65 -5.75 -8.32
CA LYS A 29 0.53 -6.34 -7.65
C LYS A 29 0.36 -6.52 -6.13
N ILE A 30 -0.76 -6.22 -5.54
CA ILE A 30 -1.05 -6.53 -4.12
C ILE A 30 -1.05 -8.03 -3.83
N THR A 31 -1.14 -8.88 -4.84
CA THR A 31 -1.05 -10.35 -4.74
C THR A 31 0.32 -10.91 -5.16
N HIS A 32 1.30 -10.05 -5.43
CA HIS A 32 2.63 -10.46 -5.89
C HIS A 32 3.35 -11.33 -4.82
N PRO A 33 4.14 -12.35 -5.22
CA PRO A 33 4.88 -13.19 -4.26
C PRO A 33 5.81 -12.40 -3.33
N ALA A 34 6.53 -11.40 -3.84
CA ALA A 34 7.45 -10.59 -3.04
C ALA A 34 6.72 -9.55 -2.16
N PRO A 35 6.94 -9.56 -0.82
CA PRO A 35 6.23 -8.68 0.11
C PRO A 35 6.39 -7.19 -0.19
N LEU A 36 7.60 -6.73 -0.51
CA LEU A 36 7.83 -5.32 -0.84
C LEU A 36 7.06 -4.85 -2.08
N VAL A 37 6.85 -5.73 -3.04
CA VAL A 37 6.05 -5.41 -4.23
C VAL A 37 4.58 -5.28 -3.84
N ARG A 38 4.07 -6.18 -2.98
CA ARG A 38 2.71 -6.08 -2.43
C ARG A 38 2.53 -4.78 -1.66
N ALA A 39 3.43 -4.49 -0.71
CA ALA A 39 3.36 -3.28 0.11
C ALA A 39 3.32 -1.99 -0.72
N ARG A 40 4.18 -1.90 -1.73
CA ARG A 40 4.19 -0.75 -2.66
C ARG A 40 2.92 -0.62 -3.49
N ALA A 41 2.25 -1.72 -3.78
CA ALA A 41 1.04 -1.71 -4.59
C ALA A 41 -0.18 -1.16 -3.83
N MET A 42 -0.17 -1.15 -2.49
CA MET A 42 -1.32 -0.73 -1.68
C MET A 42 -1.80 0.69 -2.00
N SER A 43 -0.88 1.64 -2.19
CA SER A 43 -1.20 3.03 -2.49
C SER A 43 -1.57 3.28 -3.97
N LEU A 44 -1.44 2.28 -4.83
CA LEU A 44 -1.63 2.45 -6.28
C LEU A 44 -3.09 2.28 -6.74
N GLY A 45 -4.01 2.09 -5.81
CA GLY A 45 -5.43 1.97 -6.10
C GLY A 45 -6.21 3.30 -6.24
N TYR A 46 -5.55 4.47 -6.15
CA TYR A 46 -6.19 5.78 -6.19
C TYR A 46 -6.86 6.02 -7.53
N GLY A 47 -7.01 5.53 -8.48
CA GLY A 47 -7.82 5.69 -9.71
C GLY A 47 -8.95 4.68 -9.80
N GLN A 48 -9.12 3.82 -8.80
CA GLN A 48 -10.11 2.78 -8.78
C GLN A 48 -11.18 3.04 -7.71
N PRO A 49 -12.43 2.56 -7.93
CA PRO A 49 -13.51 2.73 -6.98
C PRO A 49 -13.24 1.98 -5.67
N ASP A 50 -13.67 2.54 -4.57
CA ASP A 50 -13.50 1.94 -3.23
C ASP A 50 -14.16 0.56 -3.11
N SER A 51 -15.22 0.31 -3.85
CA SER A 51 -15.86 -1.01 -3.92
C SER A 51 -14.93 -2.14 -4.39
N VAL A 52 -13.88 -1.80 -5.13
CA VAL A 52 -12.84 -2.74 -5.58
C VAL A 52 -11.63 -2.73 -4.65
N VAL A 53 -11.22 -1.53 -4.24
CA VAL A 53 -9.96 -1.35 -3.50
C VAL A 53 -10.10 -1.78 -2.03
N LEU A 54 -11.17 -1.41 -1.34
CA LEU A 54 -11.32 -1.70 0.09
C LEU A 54 -11.36 -3.19 0.42
N PRO A 55 -12.11 -4.06 -0.29
CA PRO A 55 -12.05 -5.50 -0.04
C PRO A 55 -10.65 -6.09 -0.25
N ALA A 56 -9.96 -5.66 -1.30
CA ALA A 56 -8.62 -6.13 -1.62
C ALA A 56 -7.57 -5.72 -0.56
N LEU A 57 -7.68 -4.52 -0.01
CA LEU A 57 -6.84 -4.05 1.10
C LEU A 57 -7.15 -4.82 2.40
N LEU A 58 -8.43 -5.10 2.66
CA LEU A 58 -8.83 -5.88 3.84
C LEU A 58 -8.22 -7.28 3.87
N GLU A 59 -8.14 -7.95 2.74
CA GLU A 59 -7.45 -9.23 2.64
C GLU A 59 -5.97 -9.12 3.05
N ARG A 60 -5.31 -8.01 2.74
CA ARG A 60 -3.90 -7.79 3.08
C ARG A 60 -3.67 -7.45 4.55
N LEU A 61 -4.69 -7.14 5.33
CA LEU A 61 -4.57 -7.03 6.79
C LEU A 61 -4.19 -8.36 7.44
N ASN A 62 -4.44 -9.48 6.79
CA ASN A 62 -4.00 -10.81 7.26
C ASN A 62 -2.77 -11.35 6.51
N ASP A 63 -2.03 -10.51 5.82
CA ASP A 63 -0.80 -10.91 5.13
C ASP A 63 0.24 -11.45 6.13
N SER A 64 1.02 -12.42 5.70
CA SER A 64 2.11 -12.98 6.52
C SER A 64 3.18 -11.95 6.88
N ASP A 65 3.41 -11.00 6.00
CA ASP A 65 4.42 -9.95 6.16
C ASP A 65 3.85 -8.71 6.86
N VAL A 66 4.51 -8.27 7.93
CA VAL A 66 4.07 -7.11 8.74
C VAL A 66 4.10 -5.79 7.97
N VAL A 67 5.04 -5.63 7.04
CA VAL A 67 5.15 -4.40 6.23
C VAL A 67 3.98 -4.31 5.25
N VAL A 68 3.54 -5.44 4.70
CA VAL A 68 2.34 -5.51 3.85
C VAL A 68 1.09 -5.18 4.67
N ARG A 69 0.96 -5.75 5.88
CA ARG A 69 -0.16 -5.43 6.78
C ARG A 69 -0.21 -3.95 7.14
N LEU A 70 0.95 -3.36 7.46
CA LEU A 70 1.06 -1.93 7.76
C LEU A 70 0.63 -1.07 6.56
N ALA A 71 1.16 -1.36 5.38
CA ALA A 71 0.84 -0.62 4.16
C ALA A 71 -0.66 -0.68 3.82
N ALA A 72 -1.27 -1.86 3.96
CA ALA A 72 -2.71 -2.04 3.75
C ALA A 72 -3.54 -1.22 4.76
N HIS A 73 -3.16 -1.25 6.05
CA HIS A 73 -3.85 -0.51 7.09
C HIS A 73 -3.75 1.00 6.90
N GLU A 74 -2.56 1.51 6.59
CA GLU A 74 -2.38 2.96 6.33
C GLU A 74 -3.20 3.42 5.12
N GLU A 75 -3.27 2.63 4.07
CA GLU A 75 -4.10 2.95 2.91
C GLU A 75 -5.60 2.91 3.22
N LEU A 76 -6.06 1.93 4.01
CA LEU A 76 -7.44 1.88 4.51
C LEU A 76 -7.78 3.13 5.34
N LYS A 77 -6.91 3.51 6.27
CA LYS A 77 -7.07 4.73 7.08
C LYS A 77 -7.16 5.97 6.21
N ARG A 78 -6.26 6.09 5.25
CA ARG A 78 -6.20 7.24 4.35
C ARG A 78 -7.48 7.39 3.54
N ARG A 79 -8.07 6.27 3.07
CA ARG A 79 -9.29 6.29 2.26
C ARG A 79 -10.55 6.50 3.06
N THR A 80 -10.62 5.95 4.26
CA THR A 80 -11.88 5.86 5.03
C THR A 80 -11.92 6.78 6.24
N GLY A 81 -10.78 7.28 6.69
CA GLY A 81 -10.65 8.02 7.95
C GLY A 81 -10.86 7.15 9.20
N ARG A 82 -10.89 5.81 9.06
CA ARG A 82 -11.20 4.86 10.15
C ARG A 82 -9.99 4.01 10.51
N ASN A 83 -10.00 3.47 11.72
CA ASN A 83 -8.90 2.65 12.25
C ASN A 83 -9.38 1.29 12.76
N PHE A 84 -10.51 1.21 13.43
CA PHE A 84 -11.07 0.00 14.06
C PHE A 84 -10.13 -0.74 15.03
N GLY A 85 -9.10 -0.07 15.55
CA GLY A 85 -8.17 -0.65 16.52
C GLY A 85 -7.24 -1.72 15.92
N TYR A 86 -7.04 -1.75 14.60
CA TYR A 86 -6.11 -2.68 13.98
C TYR A 86 -4.65 -2.30 14.28
N VAL A 87 -3.87 -3.31 14.69
CA VAL A 87 -2.43 -3.18 14.95
C VAL A 87 -1.68 -4.19 14.08
N PRO A 88 -0.88 -3.76 13.10
CA PRO A 88 -0.21 -4.65 12.14
C PRO A 88 0.71 -5.70 12.78
N TRP A 89 1.30 -5.39 13.93
CA TRP A 89 2.20 -6.27 14.70
C TRP A 89 1.49 -6.91 15.91
N GLY A 90 0.20 -6.71 16.08
CA GLY A 90 -0.59 -7.36 17.12
C GLY A 90 -0.67 -8.86 16.96
N SER A 91 -1.18 -9.54 17.98
CA SER A 91 -1.42 -10.98 17.94
C SER A 91 -2.42 -11.35 16.82
N PRO A 92 -2.43 -12.59 16.35
CA PRO A 92 -3.42 -13.05 15.37
C PRO A 92 -4.86 -12.79 15.81
N GLU A 93 -5.16 -12.94 17.12
CA GLU A 93 -6.48 -12.74 17.70
C GLU A 93 -6.90 -11.26 17.67
N GLU A 94 -5.98 -10.36 18.06
CA GLU A 94 -6.20 -8.92 18.01
C GLU A 94 -6.44 -8.44 16.57
N ARG A 95 -5.62 -8.91 15.64
CA ARG A 95 -5.80 -8.59 14.22
C ARG A 95 -7.13 -9.11 13.69
N SER A 96 -7.49 -10.35 14.00
CA SER A 96 -8.75 -10.96 13.55
C SER A 96 -9.95 -10.17 14.06
N SER A 97 -9.93 -9.79 15.34
CA SER A 97 -11.00 -8.96 15.94
C SER A 97 -11.17 -7.63 15.21
N ALA A 98 -10.06 -6.96 14.87
CA ALA A 98 -10.10 -5.70 14.14
C ALA A 98 -10.55 -5.89 12.68
N ILE A 99 -10.11 -6.95 12.01
CA ILE A 99 -10.53 -7.30 10.65
C ILE A 99 -12.05 -7.54 10.61
N ASN A 100 -12.60 -8.24 11.59
CA ASN A 100 -14.03 -8.46 11.69
C ASN A 100 -14.81 -7.14 11.81
N ARG A 101 -14.30 -6.16 12.55
CA ARG A 101 -14.91 -4.82 12.63
C ARG A 101 -14.85 -4.08 11.28
N TRP A 102 -13.72 -4.18 10.58
CA TRP A 102 -13.59 -3.65 9.23
C TRP A 102 -14.60 -4.27 8.26
N GLN A 103 -14.75 -5.59 8.30
CA GLN A 103 -15.67 -6.32 7.45
C GLN A 103 -17.13 -5.97 7.77
N ALA A 104 -17.49 -5.86 9.05
CA ALA A 104 -18.82 -5.44 9.48
C ALA A 104 -19.14 -4.03 8.97
N TRP A 105 -18.20 -3.10 9.10
CA TRP A 105 -18.37 -1.75 8.59
C TRP A 105 -18.56 -1.71 7.07
N LEU A 106 -17.73 -2.45 6.32
CA LEU A 106 -17.84 -2.52 4.87
C LEU A 106 -19.19 -3.13 4.42
N ALA A 107 -19.74 -4.05 5.21
CA ALA A 107 -21.04 -4.64 5.01
C ALA A 107 -22.22 -3.76 5.52
N GLY A 108 -21.96 -2.56 6.02
CA GLY A 108 -22.98 -1.67 6.59
C GLY A 108 -23.59 -2.14 7.91
N LYS A 109 -22.91 -3.06 8.62
CA LYS A 109 -23.35 -3.59 9.92
C LYS A 109 -22.82 -2.74 11.07
N PRO A 110 -23.50 -2.72 12.25
CA PRO A 110 -22.97 -2.03 13.42
C PRO A 110 -21.64 -2.65 13.85
N THR A 111 -20.63 -1.81 14.03
CA THR A 111 -19.27 -2.25 14.42
C THR A 111 -19.05 -2.30 15.90
N GLY A 112 -20.02 -1.90 16.71
CA GLY A 112 -19.89 -1.78 18.16
C GLY A 112 -18.91 -0.71 18.66
N MET A 113 -18.25 -0.01 17.75
CA MET A 113 -17.38 1.12 18.08
C MET A 113 -18.10 2.45 17.82
N ALA A 114 -17.98 3.37 18.78
CA ALA A 114 -18.37 4.76 18.55
C ALA A 114 -17.68 5.33 17.32
N PRO A 115 -18.33 6.24 16.54
CA PRO A 115 -17.69 6.86 15.40
C PRO A 115 -16.38 7.52 15.84
N ALA A 116 -15.31 7.29 15.09
CA ALA A 116 -14.02 7.92 15.35
C ALA A 116 -14.22 9.43 15.39
N GLN A 117 -14.00 10.04 16.54
CA GLN A 117 -14.04 11.50 16.66
C GLN A 117 -12.84 12.06 15.91
N PRO A 118 -13.03 12.89 14.89
CA PRO A 118 -11.92 13.57 14.27
C PRO A 118 -11.31 14.53 15.31
N GLY A 119 -10.06 14.36 15.67
CA GLY A 119 -9.30 15.32 16.44
C GLY A 119 -8.86 14.94 17.86
N LYS A 120 -9.02 13.71 18.31
CA LYS A 120 -8.38 13.32 19.57
C LYS A 120 -6.95 12.85 19.30
N SER A 121 -5.99 13.77 19.46
CA SER A 121 -4.56 13.48 19.48
C SER A 121 -4.26 12.34 20.49
N LEU A 122 -3.43 11.40 20.07
CA LEU A 122 -2.88 10.37 20.94
C LEU A 122 -2.33 10.98 22.23
N PRO A 123 -2.56 10.39 23.40
CA PRO A 123 -1.94 10.86 24.62
C PRO A 123 -0.41 10.79 24.44
N LYS A 124 0.25 11.92 24.74
CA LYS A 124 1.71 12.00 24.73
C LYS A 124 2.26 10.90 25.65
N PRO A 125 3.28 10.14 25.24
CA PRO A 125 3.92 9.18 26.12
C PRO A 125 4.45 9.93 27.34
N SER A 126 4.10 9.46 28.53
CA SER A 126 4.64 9.98 29.78
C SER A 126 6.16 9.80 29.78
N PRO A 127 6.96 10.81 30.18
CA PRO A 127 8.38 10.62 30.36
C PRO A 127 8.58 9.63 31.49
N GLN A 128 9.03 8.42 31.17
CA GLN A 128 9.50 7.49 32.18
C GLN A 128 10.89 8.01 32.61
N GLY A 129 10.96 8.54 33.84
CA GLY A 129 12.21 8.89 34.47
C GLY A 129 13.11 7.65 34.64
N TYR A 130 14.38 7.83 34.34
CA TYR A 130 15.47 6.93 34.68
C TYR A 130 15.76 7.04 36.18
#